data_94f00b2280b5bac4652aa25adfa9a67f
#
_entry.id   94f00b2280b5bac4652aa25adfa9a67f
#
_cell.length_a   1.000
_cell.length_b   1.000
_cell.length_c   1.000
_cell.angle_alpha   90.00
_cell.angle_beta   90.00
_cell.angle_gamma   90.00
#
_symmetry.space_group_name_H-M   'P 1'
#
loop_
_entity.id
_entity.type
_entity.pdbx_description
1 polymer ?
#
loop_
_entity_poly.entity_id
_entity_poly.type
_entity_poly.pdbx_seq_one_letter_code
_entity_poly.pdbx_strand_id
1 'polypeptide(L)'
;MANVSVYNMEGNEVGTIELNDAVFGVKVNEHLVHQAVVRHLANKRQGTQKAKTRSEVRGGGRKPWRQKGTGHARQGSIRAPQWTGGGVVFAPTPRDYSKKMNKKEKRAALKSALSSRVEADKLIVLDTLRLDEIKTKEMVRVLNNLKVNKALVVMPEVDENVMLSARNIPDVATIDARMLNVYDIMKYSTVILTKDAVASIEEVFA
;
A
#
# COMPACT_ATOMS: atom_id res chain seq x y z
N MET A 1 -2.61 19.19 -22.88
CA MET A 1 -3.36 17.94 -22.71
C MET A 1 -2.50 16.80 -23.19
N ALA A 2 -2.27 15.79 -22.37
CA ALA A 2 -1.49 14.62 -22.75
C ALA A 2 -2.39 13.67 -23.52
N ASN A 3 -1.99 13.35 -24.78
CA ASN A 3 -2.68 12.34 -25.58
C ASN A 3 -2.02 10.99 -25.31
N VAL A 4 -2.82 10.00 -24.92
CA VAL A 4 -2.34 8.64 -24.64
C VAL A 4 -3.06 7.66 -25.57
N SER A 5 -2.28 6.71 -26.12
CA SER A 5 -2.84 5.66 -26.97
C SER A 5 -3.71 4.69 -26.17
N VAL A 6 -4.83 4.31 -26.73
CA VAL A 6 -5.77 3.32 -26.19
C VAL A 6 -5.52 1.98 -26.87
N TYR A 7 -5.32 0.94 -26.08
CA TYR A 7 -5.03 -0.42 -26.55
C TYR A 7 -6.22 -1.35 -26.30
N ASN A 8 -6.30 -2.41 -27.08
CA ASN A 8 -7.20 -3.54 -26.82
C ASN A 8 -6.46 -4.63 -26.00
N MET A 9 -7.15 -5.69 -25.60
CA MET A 9 -6.55 -6.84 -24.88
C MET A 9 -5.49 -7.60 -25.70
N GLU A 10 -5.45 -7.41 -27.01
CA GLU A 10 -4.45 -8.00 -27.92
C GLU A 10 -3.17 -7.16 -28.01
N GLY A 11 -3.16 -5.95 -27.43
CA GLY A 11 -2.03 -5.01 -27.49
C GLY A 11 -2.00 -4.16 -28.77
N ASN A 12 -3.08 -4.15 -29.57
CA ASN A 12 -3.20 -3.30 -30.73
C ASN A 12 -3.75 -1.93 -30.31
N GLU A 13 -3.26 -0.87 -30.93
CA GLU A 13 -3.76 0.48 -30.74
C GLU A 13 -5.11 0.66 -31.45
N VAL A 14 -6.12 1.09 -30.69
CA VAL A 14 -7.49 1.29 -31.18
C VAL A 14 -7.81 2.76 -31.41
N GLY A 15 -7.13 3.64 -30.68
CA GLY A 15 -7.36 5.09 -30.76
C GLY A 15 -6.52 5.86 -29.76
N THR A 16 -6.84 7.12 -29.57
CA THR A 16 -6.20 8.00 -28.58
C THR A 16 -7.25 8.63 -27.67
N ILE A 17 -6.88 8.88 -26.42
CA ILE A 17 -7.70 9.59 -25.44
C ILE A 17 -6.95 10.83 -24.96
N GLU A 18 -7.66 11.94 -24.83
CA GLU A 18 -7.14 13.16 -24.21
C GLU A 18 -7.34 13.09 -22.70
N LEU A 19 -6.26 13.20 -21.94
CA LEU A 19 -6.30 13.21 -20.48
C LEU A 19 -6.42 14.65 -19.97
N ASN A 20 -7.21 14.83 -18.91
CA ASN A 20 -7.40 16.14 -18.27
C ASN A 20 -6.13 16.59 -17.54
N ASP A 21 -5.56 17.73 -17.96
CA ASP A 21 -4.35 18.32 -17.36
C ASP A 21 -4.52 18.65 -15.87
N ALA A 22 -5.73 18.92 -15.39
CA ALA A 22 -6.00 19.17 -13.97
C ALA A 22 -5.76 17.93 -13.09
N VAL A 23 -5.68 16.74 -13.68
CA VAL A 23 -5.46 15.46 -12.98
C VAL A 23 -4.13 14.81 -13.39
N PHE A 24 -3.86 14.72 -14.68
CA PHE A 24 -2.75 13.97 -15.26
C PHE A 24 -1.57 14.85 -15.76
N GLY A 25 -1.75 16.17 -15.81
CA GLY A 25 -0.73 17.14 -16.26
C GLY A 25 -0.21 18.05 -15.13
N VAL A 26 -0.41 17.69 -13.87
CA VAL A 26 0.01 18.50 -12.72
C VAL A 26 1.51 18.36 -12.48
N LYS A 27 2.20 19.48 -12.17
CA LYS A 27 3.61 19.47 -11.77
C LYS A 27 3.85 18.47 -10.64
N VAL A 28 4.74 17.51 -10.86
CA VAL A 28 5.04 16.46 -9.89
C VAL A 28 5.69 17.04 -8.63
N ASN A 29 5.14 16.70 -7.47
CA ASN A 29 5.68 17.04 -6.16
C ASN A 29 6.10 15.76 -5.43
N GLU A 30 7.38 15.41 -5.58
CA GLU A 30 7.97 14.18 -5.01
C GLU A 30 7.84 14.12 -3.48
N HIS A 31 7.97 15.27 -2.80
CA HIS A 31 7.86 15.33 -1.34
C HIS A 31 6.47 14.92 -0.86
N LEU A 32 5.40 15.40 -1.51
CA LEU A 32 4.03 15.01 -1.16
C LEU A 32 3.75 13.52 -1.47
N VAL A 33 4.26 13.03 -2.59
CA VAL A 33 4.17 11.60 -2.94
C VAL A 33 4.87 10.75 -1.89
N HIS A 34 6.11 11.09 -1.51
CA HIS A 34 6.84 10.40 -0.45
C HIS A 34 6.09 10.42 0.89
N GLN A 35 5.57 11.59 1.31
CA GLN A 35 4.79 11.70 2.54
C GLN A 35 3.53 10.81 2.52
N ALA A 36 2.83 10.74 1.37
CA ALA A 36 1.65 9.89 1.22
C ALA A 36 2.00 8.40 1.35
N VAL A 37 3.11 7.96 0.76
CA VAL A 37 3.62 6.58 0.88
C VAL A 37 4.01 6.26 2.32
N VAL A 38 4.80 7.12 2.97
CA VAL A 38 5.21 6.94 4.38
C VAL A 38 3.99 6.89 5.31
N ARG A 39 3.00 7.76 5.06
CA ARG A 39 1.73 7.75 5.79
C ARG A 39 0.99 6.42 5.59
N HIS A 40 0.86 5.94 4.35
CA HIS A 40 0.16 4.69 4.05
C HIS A 40 0.80 3.51 4.78
N LEU A 41 2.13 3.39 4.71
CA LEU A 41 2.89 2.35 5.41
C LEU A 41 2.79 2.44 6.93
N ALA A 42 2.82 3.66 7.48
CA ALA A 42 2.67 3.88 8.92
C ALA A 42 1.26 3.48 9.39
N ASN A 43 0.21 3.84 8.65
CA ASN A 43 -1.18 3.52 8.98
C ASN A 43 -1.50 2.02 8.84
N LYS A 44 -0.72 1.27 8.04
CA LYS A 44 -0.85 -0.19 7.91
C LYS A 44 -0.28 -0.94 9.12
N ARG A 45 0.58 -0.31 9.93
CA ARG A 45 1.17 -0.95 11.12
C ARG A 45 0.11 -1.11 12.20
N GLN A 46 -0.06 -2.34 12.68
CA GLN A 46 -1.06 -2.67 13.72
C GLN A 46 -0.64 -2.18 15.12
N GLY A 47 0.65 -2.17 15.44
CA GLY A 47 1.18 -1.62 16.69
C GLY A 47 0.85 -2.40 17.95
N THR A 48 0.54 -3.69 17.87
CA THR A 48 0.10 -4.54 18.99
C THR A 48 1.25 -5.22 19.75
N GLN A 49 2.50 -4.85 19.47
CA GLN A 49 3.66 -5.41 20.17
C GLN A 49 3.60 -5.09 21.66
N LYS A 50 3.81 -6.12 22.50
CA LYS A 50 3.86 -5.97 23.95
C LYS A 50 4.84 -6.97 24.57
N ALA A 51 5.64 -6.51 25.54
CA ALA A 51 6.36 -7.39 26.46
C ALA A 51 5.99 -6.99 27.90
N LYS A 52 6.04 -7.95 28.82
CA LYS A 52 5.67 -7.71 30.20
C LYS A 52 6.77 -6.98 30.96
N THR A 53 6.42 -5.91 31.65
CA THR A 53 7.26 -5.23 32.63
C THR A 53 7.35 -6.06 33.92
N ARG A 54 8.29 -5.72 34.80
CA ARG A 54 8.46 -6.42 36.09
C ARG A 54 7.20 -6.44 36.95
N SER A 55 6.31 -5.48 36.81
CA SER A 55 5.03 -5.41 37.53
C SER A 55 3.96 -6.35 36.95
N GLU A 56 4.03 -6.64 35.66
CA GLU A 56 3.06 -7.47 34.94
C GLU A 56 3.42 -8.97 34.94
N VAL A 57 4.68 -9.31 35.21
CA VAL A 57 5.11 -10.72 35.32
C VAL A 57 4.52 -11.35 36.57
N ARG A 58 4.00 -12.57 36.47
CA ARG A 58 3.42 -13.31 37.61
C ARG A 58 4.54 -13.74 38.60
N GLY A 59 4.25 -13.69 39.90
CA GLY A 59 5.18 -14.13 40.95
C GLY A 59 5.90 -12.99 41.65
N GLY A 60 6.95 -13.26 42.42
CA GLY A 60 7.89 -12.30 43.00
C GLY A 60 7.37 -11.39 44.10
N GLY A 61 6.27 -11.69 44.76
CA GLY A 61 5.72 -10.90 45.89
C GLY A 61 6.58 -10.97 47.14
N ARG A 62 7.36 -12.05 47.31
CA ARG A 62 8.25 -12.25 48.45
C ARG A 62 9.68 -11.87 48.05
N LYS A 63 10.43 -11.20 49.01
CA LYS A 63 11.84 -10.97 48.88
C LYS A 63 12.61 -12.32 48.89
N PRO A 64 13.51 -12.61 47.92
CA PRO A 64 14.18 -13.91 47.81
C PRO A 64 14.96 -14.31 49.09
N TRP A 65 15.67 -13.35 49.70
CA TRP A 65 16.42 -13.54 50.94
C TRP A 65 16.54 -12.21 51.72
N ARG A 66 16.98 -12.33 52.97
CA ARG A 66 17.20 -11.18 53.88
C ARG A 66 18.29 -10.25 53.33
N GLN A 67 18.23 -8.97 53.72
CA GLN A 67 19.07 -7.89 53.19
C GLN A 67 20.57 -8.07 53.47
N LYS A 68 20.96 -8.71 54.60
CA LYS A 68 22.35 -8.92 54.99
C LYS A 68 22.50 -10.35 55.57
N GLY A 69 23.80 -10.84 55.65
CA GLY A 69 24.10 -12.11 56.29
C GLY A 69 23.82 -13.36 55.46
N THR A 70 23.71 -13.26 54.13
CA THR A 70 23.49 -14.41 53.24
C THR A 70 24.69 -14.69 52.28
N GLY A 71 25.68 -13.80 52.23
CA GLY A 71 26.76 -13.88 51.26
C GLY A 71 26.33 -13.62 49.79
N HIS A 72 25.05 -13.46 49.52
CA HIS A 72 24.48 -13.18 48.18
C HIS A 72 24.31 -11.71 47.92
N ALA A 73 24.31 -11.34 46.61
CA ALA A 73 23.96 -9.99 46.19
C ALA A 73 22.53 -9.63 46.63
N ARG A 74 22.30 -8.38 46.99
CA ARG A 74 20.99 -7.90 47.47
C ARG A 74 19.96 -7.98 46.35
N GLN A 75 18.81 -8.66 46.61
CA GLN A 75 17.71 -8.79 45.66
C GLN A 75 16.39 -8.47 46.33
N GLY A 76 15.55 -7.73 45.61
CA GLY A 76 14.20 -7.34 46.08
C GLY A 76 13.06 -8.21 45.51
N SER A 77 13.27 -8.75 44.33
CA SER A 77 12.26 -9.54 43.63
C SER A 77 12.89 -10.44 42.56
N ILE A 78 12.35 -11.64 42.39
CA ILE A 78 12.74 -12.57 41.32
C ILE A 78 12.22 -12.16 39.95
N ARG A 79 11.32 -11.14 39.88
CA ARG A 79 10.80 -10.58 38.62
C ARG A 79 11.68 -9.45 38.07
N ALA A 80 12.76 -9.09 38.76
CA ALA A 80 13.66 -8.05 38.29
C ALA A 80 14.30 -8.45 36.95
N PRO A 81 14.65 -7.48 36.09
CA PRO A 81 15.10 -7.76 34.71
C PRO A 81 16.36 -8.63 34.61
N GLN A 82 17.21 -8.64 35.63
CA GLN A 82 18.41 -9.46 35.70
C GLN A 82 18.14 -10.95 36.00
N TRP A 83 16.90 -11.31 36.34
CA TRP A 83 16.49 -12.67 36.59
C TRP A 83 15.94 -13.34 35.34
N THR A 84 16.25 -14.61 35.14
CA THR A 84 15.63 -15.44 34.10
C THR A 84 14.14 -15.52 34.34
N GLY A 85 13.35 -15.17 33.35
CA GLY A 85 11.87 -15.05 33.47
C GLY A 85 11.39 -13.77 34.14
N GLY A 86 12.29 -12.82 34.45
CA GLY A 86 11.95 -11.48 34.92
C GLY A 86 11.33 -10.60 33.82
N GLY A 87 10.85 -9.41 34.21
CA GLY A 87 10.27 -8.46 33.26
C GLY A 87 11.30 -7.71 32.44
N VAL A 88 10.86 -7.14 31.31
CA VAL A 88 11.69 -6.26 30.46
C VAL A 88 11.66 -4.83 30.99
N VAL A 89 12.80 -4.13 31.09
CA VAL A 89 12.86 -2.77 31.65
C VAL A 89 12.12 -1.78 30.77
N PHE A 90 12.50 -1.69 29.50
CA PHE A 90 11.87 -0.85 28.48
C PHE A 90 11.04 -1.73 27.53
N ALA A 91 10.05 -2.40 28.12
CA ALA A 91 9.18 -3.27 27.36
C ALA A 91 8.42 -2.50 26.28
N PRO A 92 8.35 -2.99 25.04
CA PRO A 92 7.48 -2.40 24.05
C PRO A 92 6.02 -2.49 24.53
N THR A 93 5.29 -1.40 24.36
CA THR A 93 3.86 -1.31 24.64
C THR A 93 3.10 -1.08 23.34
N PRO A 94 1.82 -1.51 23.25
CA PRO A 94 0.99 -1.19 22.11
C PRO A 94 0.93 0.33 21.89
N ARG A 95 1.12 0.75 20.63
CA ARG A 95 1.05 2.17 20.27
C ARG A 95 0.44 2.36 18.90
N ASP A 96 -0.19 3.49 18.70
CA ASP A 96 -0.67 3.94 17.41
C ASP A 96 0.48 4.54 16.59
N TYR A 97 0.63 4.08 15.34
CA TYR A 97 1.58 4.57 14.37
C TYR A 97 0.92 5.47 13.31
N SER A 98 -0.39 5.70 13.40
CA SER A 98 -1.12 6.44 12.38
C SER A 98 -0.60 7.87 12.22
N LYS A 99 -0.52 8.31 10.97
CA LYS A 99 -0.14 9.66 10.57
C LYS A 99 -1.30 10.33 9.85
N LYS A 100 -1.63 11.56 10.24
CA LYS A 100 -2.63 12.37 9.56
C LYS A 100 -2.00 13.08 8.35
N MET A 101 -2.84 13.39 7.34
CA MET A 101 -2.49 14.18 6.17
C MET A 101 -3.76 14.90 5.70
N ASN A 102 -3.66 16.16 5.32
CA ASN A 102 -4.80 16.97 4.91
C ASN A 102 -5.45 16.45 3.62
N LYS A 103 -6.74 16.69 3.43
CA LYS A 103 -7.47 16.21 2.23
C LYS A 103 -6.88 16.79 0.94
N LYS A 104 -6.54 18.09 0.93
CA LYS A 104 -5.93 18.76 -0.24
C LYS A 104 -4.55 18.18 -0.57
N GLU A 105 -3.71 17.90 0.44
CA GLU A 105 -2.40 17.27 0.25
C GLU A 105 -2.51 15.85 -0.33
N LYS A 106 -3.47 15.05 0.14
CA LYS A 106 -3.73 13.70 -0.40
C LYS A 106 -4.12 13.75 -1.87
N ARG A 107 -5.02 14.67 -2.25
CA ARG A 107 -5.43 14.86 -3.64
C ARG A 107 -4.26 15.31 -4.51
N ALA A 108 -3.47 16.30 -4.05
CA ALA A 108 -2.29 16.77 -4.77
C ALA A 108 -1.23 15.67 -4.93
N ALA A 109 -1.00 14.84 -3.90
CA ALA A 109 -0.09 13.71 -3.98
C ALA A 109 -0.55 12.67 -5.00
N LEU A 110 -1.85 12.38 -5.07
CA LEU A 110 -2.41 11.41 -6.02
C LEU A 110 -2.30 11.93 -7.46
N LYS A 111 -2.67 13.19 -7.71
CA LYS A 111 -2.50 13.86 -9.01
C LYS A 111 -1.03 13.84 -9.44
N SER A 112 -0.10 14.19 -8.53
CA SER A 112 1.35 14.14 -8.80
C SER A 112 1.84 12.72 -9.14
N ALA A 113 1.32 11.69 -8.46
CA ALA A 113 1.68 10.31 -8.74
C ALA A 113 1.19 9.85 -10.12
N LEU A 114 -0.04 10.21 -10.50
CA LEU A 114 -0.61 9.92 -11.83
C LEU A 114 0.17 10.66 -12.93
N SER A 115 0.43 11.96 -12.75
CA SER A 115 1.21 12.76 -13.70
C SER A 115 2.61 12.20 -13.90
N SER A 116 3.28 11.73 -12.83
CA SER A 116 4.60 11.10 -12.95
C SER A 116 4.58 9.80 -13.75
N ARG A 117 3.44 9.06 -13.75
CA ARG A 117 3.30 7.86 -14.58
C ARG A 117 3.06 8.18 -16.04
N VAL A 118 2.36 9.27 -16.34
CA VAL A 118 2.20 9.78 -17.71
C VAL A 118 3.56 10.27 -18.25
N GLU A 119 4.28 11.11 -17.50
CA GLU A 119 5.61 11.62 -17.90
C GLU A 119 6.65 10.51 -18.13
N ALA A 120 6.51 9.37 -17.43
CA ALA A 120 7.42 8.23 -17.56
C ALA A 120 6.97 7.19 -18.61
N ASP A 121 5.90 7.44 -19.38
CA ASP A 121 5.28 6.49 -20.31
C ASP A 121 4.91 5.13 -19.66
N LYS A 122 4.49 5.19 -18.39
CA LYS A 122 4.11 4.02 -17.58
C LYS A 122 2.61 3.97 -17.27
N LEU A 123 1.81 4.71 -18.02
CA LEU A 123 0.37 4.66 -17.98
C LEU A 123 -0.15 4.12 -19.30
N ILE A 124 -0.90 3.03 -19.24
CA ILE A 124 -1.53 2.38 -20.40
C ILE A 124 -3.04 2.49 -20.24
N VAL A 125 -3.73 2.89 -21.30
CA VAL A 125 -5.18 2.91 -21.31
C VAL A 125 -5.70 1.76 -22.16
N LEU A 126 -6.59 0.96 -21.56
CA LEU A 126 -7.33 -0.11 -22.27
C LEU A 126 -8.73 0.37 -22.61
N ASP A 127 -9.21 0.01 -23.79
CA ASP A 127 -10.61 0.26 -24.17
C ASP A 127 -11.54 -0.49 -23.22
N THR A 128 -11.41 -1.82 -23.15
CA THR A 128 -12.18 -2.69 -22.26
C THR A 128 -11.29 -3.81 -21.71
N LEU A 129 -11.57 -4.24 -20.48
CA LEU A 129 -10.95 -5.43 -19.89
C LEU A 129 -12.08 -6.30 -19.32
N ARG A 130 -12.39 -7.38 -20.00
CA ARG A 130 -13.45 -8.31 -19.62
C ARG A 130 -12.99 -9.74 -19.88
N LEU A 131 -13.16 -10.62 -18.92
CA LEU A 131 -12.86 -12.04 -19.06
C LEU A 131 -14.16 -12.84 -18.89
N ASP A 132 -14.46 -13.70 -19.85
CA ASP A 132 -15.68 -14.53 -19.82
C ASP A 132 -15.62 -15.57 -18.71
N GLU A 133 -14.42 -16.09 -18.42
CA GLU A 133 -14.17 -17.12 -17.42
C GLU A 133 -13.01 -16.72 -16.49
N ILE A 134 -13.00 -17.32 -15.28
CA ILE A 134 -11.92 -17.15 -14.30
C ILE A 134 -10.73 -18.00 -14.72
N LYS A 135 -9.77 -17.40 -15.47
CA LYS A 135 -8.57 -18.08 -15.96
C LYS A 135 -7.34 -17.17 -15.86
N THR A 136 -6.37 -17.57 -15.03
CA THR A 136 -5.09 -16.84 -14.90
C THR A 136 -4.31 -16.79 -16.21
N LYS A 137 -4.40 -17.84 -17.04
CA LYS A 137 -3.71 -17.94 -18.34
C LYS A 137 -4.13 -16.82 -19.29
N GLU A 138 -5.41 -16.45 -19.29
CA GLU A 138 -5.91 -15.37 -20.15
C GLU A 138 -5.41 -14.01 -19.67
N MET A 139 -5.43 -13.75 -18.36
CA MET A 139 -4.87 -12.53 -17.80
C MET A 139 -3.37 -12.40 -18.09
N VAL A 140 -2.60 -13.48 -17.95
CA VAL A 140 -1.18 -13.51 -18.32
C VAL A 140 -0.99 -13.22 -19.82
N ARG A 141 -1.85 -13.73 -20.70
CA ARG A 141 -1.83 -13.43 -22.12
C ARG A 141 -2.01 -11.95 -22.41
N VAL A 142 -3.00 -11.32 -21.78
CA VAL A 142 -3.24 -9.86 -21.90
C VAL A 142 -2.01 -9.06 -21.45
N LEU A 143 -1.44 -9.39 -20.28
CA LEU A 143 -0.24 -8.70 -19.76
C LEU A 143 0.98 -8.86 -20.68
N ASN A 144 1.17 -10.04 -21.27
CA ASN A 144 2.23 -10.31 -22.24
C ASN A 144 2.04 -9.53 -23.54
N ASN A 145 0.79 -9.43 -24.04
CA ASN A 145 0.46 -8.64 -25.22
C ASN A 145 0.79 -7.16 -25.01
N LEU A 146 0.53 -6.65 -23.80
CA LEU A 146 0.88 -5.27 -23.41
C LEU A 146 2.35 -5.12 -23.00
N LYS A 147 3.14 -6.19 -22.99
CA LYS A 147 4.56 -6.22 -22.58
C LYS A 147 4.79 -5.69 -21.15
N VAL A 148 3.88 -5.98 -20.23
CA VAL A 148 3.93 -5.50 -18.86
C VAL A 148 4.07 -6.67 -17.88
N ASN A 149 5.10 -6.61 -17.01
CA ASN A 149 5.36 -7.64 -16.00
C ASN A 149 4.80 -7.27 -14.62
N LYS A 150 4.78 -5.96 -14.30
CA LYS A 150 4.38 -5.47 -12.98
C LYS A 150 3.34 -4.36 -13.15
N ALA A 151 2.08 -4.72 -12.93
CA ALA A 151 0.94 -3.88 -13.27
C ALA A 151 -0.03 -3.64 -12.12
N LEU A 152 -0.51 -2.40 -12.03
CA LEU A 152 -1.72 -2.05 -11.29
C LEU A 152 -2.85 -1.87 -12.30
N VAL A 153 -3.85 -2.74 -12.27
CA VAL A 153 -5.03 -2.65 -13.14
C VAL A 153 -6.13 -1.92 -12.38
N VAL A 154 -6.61 -0.83 -12.95
CA VAL A 154 -7.64 0.02 -12.36
C VAL A 154 -8.87 -0.01 -13.24
N MET A 155 -10.01 -0.33 -12.64
CA MET A 155 -11.31 -0.39 -13.30
C MET A 155 -12.33 0.47 -12.54
N PRO A 156 -13.42 0.94 -13.17
CA PRO A 156 -14.45 1.74 -12.48
C PRO A 156 -15.10 0.94 -11.35
N GLU A 157 -15.44 -0.31 -11.63
CA GLU A 157 -15.84 -1.36 -10.69
C GLU A 157 -15.07 -2.63 -11.06
N VAL A 158 -14.48 -3.28 -10.06
CA VAL A 158 -13.66 -4.46 -10.33
C VAL A 158 -14.55 -5.65 -10.70
N ASP A 159 -14.38 -6.15 -11.93
CA ASP A 159 -15.01 -7.39 -12.38
C ASP A 159 -14.43 -8.58 -11.60
N GLU A 160 -15.29 -9.41 -11.03
CA GLU A 160 -14.93 -10.58 -10.25
C GLU A 160 -14.07 -11.56 -11.04
N ASN A 161 -14.40 -11.80 -12.33
CA ASN A 161 -13.63 -12.68 -13.20
C ASN A 161 -12.20 -12.18 -13.38
N VAL A 162 -12.03 -10.87 -13.60
CA VAL A 162 -10.71 -10.25 -13.75
C VAL A 162 -9.93 -10.30 -12.44
N MET A 163 -10.57 -9.97 -11.31
CA MET A 163 -9.94 -9.99 -9.99
C MET A 163 -9.42 -11.39 -9.62
N LEU A 164 -10.27 -12.41 -9.77
CA LEU A 164 -9.91 -13.79 -9.44
C LEU A 164 -8.84 -14.36 -10.38
N SER A 165 -8.85 -13.94 -11.66
CA SER A 165 -7.84 -14.32 -12.64
C SER A 165 -6.48 -13.67 -12.38
N ALA A 166 -6.47 -12.42 -11.86
CA ALA A 166 -5.25 -11.65 -11.63
C ALA A 166 -4.58 -11.92 -10.27
N ARG A 167 -5.37 -12.22 -9.21
CA ARG A 167 -4.88 -12.26 -7.82
C ARG A 167 -3.72 -13.24 -7.55
N ASN A 168 -3.60 -14.31 -8.33
CA ASN A 168 -2.54 -15.31 -8.18
C ASN A 168 -1.24 -14.93 -8.94
N ILE A 169 -1.28 -13.89 -9.77
CA ILE A 169 -0.11 -13.46 -10.54
C ILE A 169 0.74 -12.57 -9.64
N PRO A 170 2.03 -12.90 -9.41
CA PRO A 170 2.91 -12.04 -8.63
C PRO A 170 3.08 -10.68 -9.34
N ASP A 171 3.23 -9.64 -8.56
CA ASP A 171 3.42 -8.27 -9.06
C ASP A 171 2.27 -7.68 -9.89
N VAL A 172 1.08 -8.26 -9.82
CA VAL A 172 -0.15 -7.73 -10.43
C VAL A 172 -1.20 -7.51 -9.33
N ALA A 173 -1.91 -6.41 -9.40
CA ALA A 173 -3.08 -6.15 -8.54
C ALA A 173 -4.17 -5.46 -9.35
N THR A 174 -5.41 -5.73 -8.97
CA THR A 174 -6.60 -5.06 -9.46
C THR A 174 -7.18 -4.16 -8.38
N ILE A 175 -7.64 -2.98 -8.73
CA ILE A 175 -8.22 -2.02 -7.80
C ILE A 175 -9.38 -1.25 -8.47
N ASP A 176 -10.35 -0.87 -7.66
CA ASP A 176 -11.42 0.05 -8.04
C ASP A 176 -10.86 1.48 -8.16
N ALA A 177 -11.31 2.23 -9.16
CA ALA A 177 -10.91 3.62 -9.38
C ALA A 177 -11.15 4.51 -8.15
N ARG A 178 -12.22 4.25 -7.39
CA ARG A 178 -12.54 4.96 -6.14
C ARG A 178 -11.57 4.64 -4.99
N MET A 179 -10.93 3.47 -5.02
CA MET A 179 -9.98 3.01 -3.99
C MET A 179 -8.53 3.31 -4.36
N LEU A 180 -8.29 3.99 -5.48
CA LEU A 180 -6.96 4.32 -5.98
C LEU A 180 -6.16 5.12 -4.94
N ASN A 181 -4.94 4.71 -4.68
CA ASN A 181 -4.06 5.35 -3.71
C ASN A 181 -2.62 5.49 -4.22
N VAL A 182 -1.91 6.46 -3.66
CA VAL A 182 -0.53 6.80 -4.07
C VAL A 182 0.44 5.63 -3.88
N TYR A 183 0.26 4.84 -2.81
CA TYR A 183 1.16 3.72 -2.52
C TYR A 183 1.11 2.65 -3.63
N ASP A 184 -0.10 2.26 -4.07
CA ASP A 184 -0.25 1.27 -5.13
C ASP A 184 0.25 1.79 -6.48
N ILE A 185 -0.04 3.06 -6.84
CA ILE A 185 0.51 3.68 -8.05
C ILE A 185 2.04 3.61 -8.05
N MET A 186 2.69 3.89 -6.91
CA MET A 186 4.17 3.91 -6.82
C MET A 186 4.77 2.51 -6.68
N LYS A 187 4.03 1.55 -6.12
CA LYS A 187 4.48 0.16 -5.94
C LYS A 187 4.64 -0.58 -7.26
N TYR A 188 3.68 -0.39 -8.18
CA TYR A 188 3.68 -1.07 -9.48
C TYR A 188 4.40 -0.20 -10.53
N SER A 189 5.12 -0.85 -11.46
CA SER A 189 5.88 -0.12 -12.50
C SER A 189 4.96 0.52 -13.51
N THR A 190 3.88 -0.14 -13.89
CA THR A 190 2.93 0.31 -14.89
C THR A 190 1.53 0.36 -14.31
N VAL A 191 0.79 1.41 -14.64
CA VAL A 191 -0.62 1.56 -14.30
C VAL A 191 -1.44 1.34 -15.57
N ILE A 192 -2.36 0.39 -15.52
CA ILE A 192 -3.29 0.08 -16.61
C ILE A 192 -4.66 0.59 -16.18
N LEU A 193 -5.21 1.54 -16.90
CA LEU A 193 -6.55 2.10 -16.67
C LEU A 193 -7.48 1.62 -17.77
N THR A 194 -8.70 1.25 -17.44
CA THR A 194 -9.74 1.16 -18.47
C THR A 194 -10.24 2.57 -18.82
N LYS A 195 -10.75 2.77 -20.03
CA LYS A 195 -11.31 4.05 -20.48
C LYS A 195 -12.35 4.62 -19.51
N ASP A 196 -13.24 3.76 -19.02
CA ASP A 196 -14.26 4.14 -18.03
C ASP A 196 -13.66 4.51 -16.66
N ALA A 197 -12.52 3.88 -16.28
CA ALA A 197 -11.80 4.24 -15.06
C ALA A 197 -11.16 5.62 -15.18
N VAL A 198 -10.65 6.01 -16.34
CA VAL A 198 -10.13 7.37 -16.58
C VAL A 198 -11.24 8.39 -16.34
N ALA A 199 -12.41 8.19 -16.95
CA ALA A 199 -13.56 9.08 -16.76
C ALA A 199 -13.97 9.19 -15.27
N SER A 200 -14.01 8.06 -14.55
CA SER A 200 -14.33 8.04 -13.12
C SER A 200 -13.30 8.77 -12.27
N ILE A 201 -12.01 8.65 -12.61
CA ILE A 201 -10.92 9.36 -11.90
C ILE A 201 -11.02 10.86 -12.16
N GLU A 202 -11.28 11.27 -13.38
CA GLU A 202 -11.44 12.69 -13.74
C GLU A 202 -12.64 13.32 -13.02
N GLU A 203 -13.78 12.64 -12.95
CA GLU A 203 -14.97 13.11 -12.23
C GLU A 203 -14.69 13.37 -10.74
N VAL A 204 -13.94 12.47 -10.10
CA VAL A 204 -13.64 12.55 -8.65
C VAL A 204 -12.57 13.59 -8.33
N PHE A 205 -11.60 13.79 -9.23
CA PHE A 205 -10.38 14.57 -8.93
C PHE A 205 -10.22 15.85 -9.79
N ALA A 206 -11.03 16.10 -10.79
CA ALA A 206 -10.96 17.33 -11.61
C ALA A 206 -11.25 18.64 -10.84
#